data_9de491c8222bed14f4655d2410686ebf
#
_entry.id   9de491c8222bed14f4655d2410686ebf
#
_cell.length_a   1.000
_cell.length_b   1.000
_cell.length_c   1.000
_cell.angle_alpha   90.00
_cell.angle_beta   90.00
_cell.angle_gamma   90.00
#
_symmetry.space_group_name_H-M   'P 1'
#
loop_
_entity.id
_entity.type
_entity.pdbx_description
1 polymer ?
#
loop_
_entity_poly.entity_id
_entity_poly.type
_entity_poly.pdbx_seq_one_letter_code
_entity_poly.pdbx_strand_id
1 'polypeptide(L)'
;MKIRRIILFLIFIFMFANTYSDYYDNYYGSIAIDPDTGATGYSWNYSTRGGAEGSALNSCDGNCVVAVWFSNQCGSVSWSPSTGAYAWGTSRSSYTAGTTANGYCGEDDCRVVAAVCTTWYE
;
A
#
# COMPACT_ATOMS: atom_id res chain seq x y z
N MET A 1 1.75 -47.31 21.34
CA MET A 1 1.23 -47.11 19.97
C MET A 1 0.01 -46.22 19.88
N LYS A 2 -0.94 -46.32 20.81
CA LYS A 2 -2.14 -45.45 20.81
C LYS A 2 -1.84 -43.98 21.08
N ILE A 3 -0.84 -43.66 21.90
CA ILE A 3 -0.43 -42.28 22.23
C ILE A 3 0.18 -41.57 21.04
N ARG A 4 0.91 -42.30 20.21
CA ARG A 4 1.56 -41.74 19.03
C ARG A 4 0.58 -41.27 17.95
N ARG A 5 -0.56 -41.95 17.80
CA ARG A 5 -1.62 -41.55 16.86
C ARG A 5 -2.40 -40.34 17.34
N ILE A 6 -2.59 -40.21 18.66
CA ILE A 6 -3.30 -39.09 19.26
C ILE A 6 -2.46 -37.80 19.12
N ILE A 7 -1.14 -37.90 19.33
CA ILE A 7 -0.21 -36.75 19.20
C ILE A 7 -0.18 -36.25 17.75
N LEU A 8 -0.15 -37.14 16.74
CA LEU A 8 -0.17 -36.77 15.35
C LEU A 8 -1.50 -36.09 14.95
N PHE A 9 -2.62 -36.52 15.51
CA PHE A 9 -3.93 -35.92 15.27
C PHE A 9 -4.04 -34.52 15.89
N LEU A 10 -3.49 -34.30 17.07
CA LEU A 10 -3.45 -33.02 17.75
C LEU A 10 -2.55 -32.01 17.00
N ILE A 11 -1.44 -32.44 16.45
CA ILE A 11 -0.55 -31.61 15.64
C ILE A 11 -1.27 -31.18 14.34
N PHE A 12 -2.02 -32.07 13.74
CA PHE A 12 -2.81 -31.77 12.52
C PHE A 12 -3.90 -30.73 12.80
N ILE A 13 -4.61 -30.82 13.92
CA ILE A 13 -5.63 -29.86 14.33
C ILE A 13 -5.00 -28.49 14.59
N PHE A 14 -3.81 -28.47 15.21
CA PHE A 14 -3.09 -27.22 15.50
C PHE A 14 -2.65 -26.49 14.22
N MET A 15 -2.20 -27.22 13.20
CA MET A 15 -1.88 -26.66 11.89
C MET A 15 -3.10 -26.07 11.19
N PHE A 16 -4.27 -26.68 11.34
CA PHE A 16 -5.52 -26.17 10.79
C PHE A 16 -5.98 -24.88 11.47
N ALA A 17 -5.78 -24.76 12.80
CA ALA A 17 -6.12 -23.55 13.55
C ALA A 17 -5.24 -22.35 13.14
N ASN A 18 -3.97 -22.59 12.80
CA ASN A 18 -3.06 -21.53 12.32
C ASN A 18 -3.44 -21.01 10.95
N THR A 19 -4.09 -21.80 10.09
CA THR A 19 -4.58 -21.36 8.78
C THR A 19 -5.78 -20.43 8.92
N TYR A 20 -6.54 -20.52 10.00
CA TYR A 20 -7.69 -19.65 10.27
C TYR A 20 -7.30 -18.25 10.72
N SER A 21 -6.09 -18.04 11.25
CA SER A 21 -5.65 -16.72 11.69
C SER A 21 -5.29 -15.80 10.52
N ASP A 22 -5.12 -16.33 9.31
CA ASP A 22 -4.88 -15.56 8.07
C ASP A 22 -6.18 -15.08 7.40
N TYR A 23 -7.32 -15.24 8.06
CA TYR A 23 -8.63 -14.90 7.50
C TYR A 23 -8.98 -13.41 7.60
N TYR A 24 -8.14 -12.59 8.19
CA TYR A 24 -8.31 -11.14 8.17
C TYR A 24 -7.72 -10.60 6.87
N ASP A 25 -8.62 -10.26 5.93
CA ASP A 25 -8.22 -9.69 4.66
C ASP A 25 -7.59 -8.32 4.88
N ASN A 26 -6.31 -8.21 4.59
CA ASN A 26 -5.67 -6.91 4.46
C ASN A 26 -5.96 -6.38 3.06
N TYR A 27 -6.26 -5.11 2.98
CA TYR A 27 -6.46 -4.43 1.71
C TYR A 27 -5.23 -3.58 1.40
N TYR A 28 -4.64 -3.81 0.24
CA TYR A 28 -3.42 -3.13 -0.20
C TYR A 28 -3.75 -2.12 -1.28
N GLY A 29 -3.08 -0.99 -1.21
CA GLY A 29 -3.08 0.03 -2.25
C GLY A 29 -1.67 0.46 -2.57
N SER A 30 -1.51 1.14 -3.69
CA SER A 30 -0.23 1.66 -4.14
C SER A 30 -0.42 2.89 -5.01
N ILE A 31 0.59 3.75 -5.04
CA ILE A 31 0.65 4.89 -5.95
C ILE A 31 1.98 4.84 -6.67
N ALA A 32 1.93 4.91 -7.99
CA ALA A 32 3.10 5.04 -8.87
C ALA A 32 3.17 6.45 -9.42
N ILE A 33 4.36 6.92 -9.72
CA ILE A 33 4.60 8.26 -10.27
C ILE A 33 5.69 8.23 -11.32
N ASP A 34 5.53 9.06 -12.35
CA ASP A 34 6.62 9.46 -13.23
C ASP A 34 7.16 10.80 -12.71
N PRO A 35 8.37 10.83 -12.11
CA PRO A 35 8.90 12.08 -11.54
C PRO A 35 9.16 13.19 -12.56
N ASP A 36 9.35 12.83 -13.82
CA ASP A 36 9.63 13.80 -14.87
C ASP A 36 8.41 14.56 -15.34
N THR A 37 7.23 13.94 -15.25
CA THR A 37 5.98 14.51 -15.75
C THR A 37 4.94 14.77 -14.67
N GLY A 38 5.06 14.10 -13.52
CA GLY A 38 4.06 14.13 -12.46
C GLY A 38 2.86 13.22 -12.72
N ALA A 39 2.88 12.43 -13.80
CA ALA A 39 1.85 11.45 -14.06
C ALA A 39 1.77 10.43 -12.93
N THR A 40 0.57 10.01 -12.54
CA THR A 40 0.35 9.06 -11.46
C THR A 40 -0.55 7.92 -11.91
N GLY A 41 -0.37 6.78 -11.26
CA GLY A 41 -1.30 5.67 -11.29
C GLY A 41 -1.52 5.18 -9.87
N TYR A 42 -2.69 4.62 -9.60
CA TYR A 42 -3.00 4.20 -8.24
C TYR A 42 -3.92 2.98 -8.22
N SER A 43 -3.93 2.32 -7.08
CA SER A 43 -4.76 1.15 -6.85
C SER A 43 -5.20 1.10 -5.39
N TRP A 44 -6.30 0.40 -5.14
CA TRP A 44 -6.81 0.19 -3.79
C TRP A 44 -7.54 -1.15 -3.69
N ASN A 45 -7.66 -1.67 -2.47
CA ASN A 45 -8.42 -2.89 -2.16
C ASN A 45 -7.94 -4.15 -2.89
N TYR A 46 -6.64 -4.25 -3.15
CA TYR A 46 -6.03 -5.48 -3.64
C TYR A 46 -5.72 -6.43 -2.49
N SER A 47 -5.76 -7.72 -2.78
CA SER A 47 -5.47 -8.75 -1.78
C SER A 47 -3.98 -8.93 -1.47
N THR A 48 -3.09 -8.41 -2.34
CA THR A 48 -1.64 -8.49 -2.16
C THR A 48 -0.98 -7.17 -2.48
N ARG A 49 0.15 -6.91 -1.83
CA ARG A 49 1.01 -5.77 -2.13
C ARG A 49 1.47 -5.78 -3.60
N GLY A 50 1.94 -6.92 -4.08
CA GLY A 50 2.43 -7.03 -5.46
C GLY A 50 1.35 -6.75 -6.49
N GLY A 51 0.13 -7.21 -6.24
CA GLY A 51 -1.02 -6.90 -7.09
C GLY A 51 -1.34 -5.40 -7.12
N ALA A 52 -1.32 -4.76 -5.96
CA ALA A 52 -1.55 -3.31 -5.86
C ALA A 52 -0.46 -2.52 -6.59
N GLU A 53 0.81 -2.86 -6.39
CA GLU A 53 1.93 -2.19 -7.04
C GLU A 53 1.89 -2.35 -8.56
N GLY A 54 1.62 -3.58 -9.05
CA GLY A 54 1.49 -3.84 -10.48
C GLY A 54 0.34 -3.06 -11.12
N SER A 55 -0.79 -2.97 -10.44
CA SER A 55 -1.94 -2.21 -10.93
C SER A 55 -1.65 -0.69 -10.97
N ALA A 56 -1.00 -0.15 -9.96
CA ALA A 56 -0.61 1.26 -9.93
C ALA A 56 0.34 1.59 -11.09
N LEU A 57 1.34 0.74 -11.33
CA LEU A 57 2.27 0.90 -12.45
C LEU A 57 1.55 0.84 -13.80
N ASN A 58 0.64 -0.11 -13.97
CA ASN A 58 -0.13 -0.25 -15.23
C ASN A 58 -1.04 0.94 -15.50
N SER A 59 -1.49 1.64 -14.46
CA SER A 59 -2.36 2.81 -14.57
C SER A 59 -1.58 4.12 -14.79
N CYS A 60 -0.27 4.07 -14.68
CA CYS A 60 0.60 5.25 -14.75
C CYS A 60 1.22 5.37 -16.12
N ASP A 61 1.05 6.52 -16.78
CA ASP A 61 1.61 6.80 -18.10
C ASP A 61 3.02 7.35 -17.98
N GLY A 62 3.97 6.72 -18.66
CA GLY A 62 5.36 7.16 -18.69
C GLY A 62 6.32 6.18 -18.00
N ASN A 63 7.45 6.70 -17.56
CA ASN A 63 8.46 5.94 -16.84
C ASN A 63 8.17 5.96 -15.34
N CYS A 64 7.18 5.19 -14.93
CA CYS A 64 6.67 5.24 -13.58
C CYS A 64 7.41 4.30 -12.65
N VAL A 65 7.57 4.74 -11.41
CA VAL A 65 8.08 3.95 -10.29
C VAL A 65 7.02 3.89 -9.20
N VAL A 66 7.05 2.83 -8.40
CA VAL A 66 6.19 2.76 -7.21
C VAL A 66 6.73 3.75 -6.18
N ALA A 67 5.90 4.73 -5.83
CA ALA A 67 6.25 5.72 -4.79
C ALA A 67 5.93 5.21 -3.40
N VAL A 68 4.79 4.54 -3.23
CA VAL A 68 4.32 4.08 -1.93
C VAL A 68 3.36 2.90 -2.09
N TRP A 69 3.38 2.00 -1.13
CA TRP A 69 2.32 1.03 -0.90
C TRP A 69 1.79 1.21 0.52
N PHE A 70 0.55 0.86 0.74
CA PHE A 70 -0.08 1.00 2.05
C PHE A 70 -1.13 -0.10 2.24
N SER A 71 -1.43 -0.40 3.49
CA SER A 71 -2.41 -1.42 3.85
C SER A 71 -3.31 -0.89 4.95
N ASN A 72 -4.63 -1.01 4.73
CA ASN A 72 -5.66 -0.62 5.70
C ASN A 72 -5.55 0.85 6.14
N GLN A 73 -5.21 1.72 5.21
CA GLN A 73 -5.04 3.15 5.45
C GLN A 73 -5.04 3.91 4.12
N CYS A 74 -4.72 5.20 4.19
CA CYS A 74 -4.55 6.06 3.02
C CYS A 74 -3.07 6.25 2.69
N GLY A 75 -2.76 6.37 1.41
CA GLY A 75 -1.46 6.82 0.92
C GLY A 75 -1.61 8.10 0.12
N SER A 76 -0.59 8.91 0.11
CA SER A 76 -0.52 10.15 -0.65
C SER A 76 0.86 10.36 -1.21
N VAL A 77 0.94 10.98 -2.38
CA VAL A 77 2.20 11.36 -3.05
C VAL A 77 2.16 12.84 -3.37
N SER A 78 3.24 13.53 -3.05
CA SER A 78 3.47 14.92 -3.37
C SER A 78 4.61 15.03 -4.38
N TRP A 79 4.54 16.01 -5.27
CA TRP A 79 5.49 16.16 -6.35
C TRP A 79 5.76 17.64 -6.63
N SER A 80 7.02 17.94 -6.97
CA SER A 80 7.47 19.26 -7.36
C SER A 80 7.59 19.36 -8.87
N PRO A 81 6.79 20.20 -9.55
CA PRO A 81 6.93 20.38 -11.00
C PRO A 81 8.28 20.95 -11.43
N SER A 82 8.92 21.77 -10.58
CA SER A 82 10.16 22.45 -10.94
C SER A 82 11.38 21.53 -10.85
N THR A 83 11.40 20.57 -9.94
CA THR A 83 12.58 19.72 -9.69
C THR A 83 12.36 18.23 -9.98
N GLY A 84 11.10 17.79 -10.02
CA GLY A 84 10.76 16.37 -10.10
C GLY A 84 10.86 15.65 -8.76
N ALA A 85 11.20 16.35 -7.68
CA ALA A 85 11.24 15.76 -6.35
C ALA A 85 9.84 15.24 -5.98
N TYR A 86 9.79 14.08 -5.33
CA TYR A 86 8.55 13.54 -4.82
C TYR A 86 8.75 12.90 -3.45
N ALA A 87 7.67 12.84 -2.70
CA ALA A 87 7.64 12.20 -1.41
C ALA A 87 6.26 11.60 -1.17
N TRP A 88 6.15 10.81 -0.14
CA TRP A 88 4.91 10.12 0.18
C TRP A 88 4.61 10.16 1.67
N GLY A 89 3.37 9.94 2.01
CA GLY A 89 2.91 9.78 3.38
C GLY A 89 1.81 8.74 3.46
N THR A 90 1.67 8.13 4.61
CA THR A 90 0.59 7.18 4.91
C THR A 90 -0.06 7.54 6.23
N SER A 91 -1.38 7.39 6.31
CA SER A 91 -2.15 7.64 7.51
C SER A 91 -3.57 7.12 7.29
N ARG A 92 -4.32 6.89 8.36
CA ARG A 92 -5.76 6.64 8.24
C ARG A 92 -6.54 7.86 7.78
N SER A 93 -5.97 9.05 7.94
CA SER A 93 -6.51 10.30 7.41
C SER A 93 -5.82 10.66 6.09
N SER A 94 -6.61 10.82 5.02
CA SER A 94 -6.10 11.25 3.72
C SER A 94 -5.42 12.62 3.83
N TYR A 95 -6.00 13.53 4.60
CA TYR A 95 -5.40 14.84 4.85
C TYR A 95 -4.03 14.74 5.49
N THR A 96 -3.90 13.91 6.54
CA THR A 96 -2.62 13.72 7.24
C THR A 96 -1.58 13.05 6.33
N ALA A 97 -1.98 12.07 5.52
CA ALA A 97 -1.09 11.46 4.53
C ALA A 97 -0.56 12.52 3.55
N GLY A 98 -1.42 13.41 3.08
CA GLY A 98 -1.05 14.49 2.15
C GLY A 98 -0.12 15.51 2.78
N THR A 99 -0.40 15.98 3.99
CA THR A 99 0.48 16.94 4.68
C THR A 99 1.85 16.34 4.99
N THR A 100 1.89 15.05 5.32
CA THR A 100 3.15 14.31 5.52
C THR A 100 3.95 14.25 4.22
N ALA A 101 3.30 13.89 3.12
CA ALA A 101 3.94 13.86 1.80
C ALA A 101 4.52 15.23 1.42
N ASN A 102 3.75 16.31 1.57
CA ASN A 102 4.22 17.66 1.29
C ASN A 102 5.41 18.06 2.17
N GLY A 103 5.39 17.70 3.44
CA GLY A 103 6.48 18.00 4.36
C GLY A 103 7.80 17.35 3.96
N TYR A 104 7.76 16.11 3.50
CA TYR A 104 8.95 15.39 3.05
C TYR A 104 9.40 15.77 1.64
N CYS A 105 8.51 16.32 0.82
CA CYS A 105 8.82 16.72 -0.55
C CYS A 105 9.88 17.84 -0.60
N GLY A 106 9.84 18.78 0.33
CA GLY A 106 10.94 19.71 0.59
C GLY A 106 11.11 20.86 -0.38
N GLU A 107 10.26 21.00 -1.39
CA GLU A 107 10.28 22.09 -2.36
C GLU A 107 9.06 22.97 -2.16
N ASP A 108 9.19 24.28 -2.48
CA ASP A 108 8.12 25.25 -2.25
C ASP A 108 6.89 24.97 -3.13
N ASP A 109 7.08 24.36 -4.30
CA ASP A 109 6.01 24.08 -5.26
C ASP A 109 5.46 22.66 -5.14
N CYS A 110 5.82 21.92 -4.11
CA CYS A 110 5.28 20.57 -3.88
C CYS A 110 3.77 20.61 -3.68
N ARG A 111 3.10 19.73 -4.36
CA ARG A 111 1.64 19.56 -4.25
C ARG A 111 1.28 18.09 -4.25
N VAL A 112 0.19 17.75 -3.58
CA VAL A 112 -0.36 16.39 -3.62
C VAL A 112 -0.88 16.13 -5.03
N VAL A 113 -0.36 15.08 -5.66
CA VAL A 113 -0.76 14.66 -7.01
C VAL A 113 -1.61 13.40 -7.00
N ALA A 114 -1.60 12.64 -5.91
CA ALA A 114 -2.47 11.49 -5.73
C ALA A 114 -2.70 11.23 -4.25
N ALA A 115 -3.92 10.85 -3.89
CA ALA A 115 -4.30 10.43 -2.55
C ALA A 115 -5.35 9.33 -2.66
N VAL A 116 -5.12 8.20 -2.05
CA VAL A 116 -5.95 7.00 -2.19
C VAL A 116 -6.04 6.29 -0.85
N CYS A 117 -7.22 5.80 -0.53
CA CYS A 117 -7.46 5.04 0.71
C CYS A 117 -7.92 3.63 0.37
N THR A 118 -7.41 2.64 1.12
CA THR A 118 -8.00 1.30 1.14
C THR A 118 -9.09 1.23 2.20
N THR A 119 -9.98 0.26 2.07
CA THR A 119 -10.90 -0.10 3.12
C THR A 119 -10.12 -0.67 4.32
N TRP A 120 -10.59 -0.39 5.54
CA TRP A 120 -10.02 -0.99 6.74
C TRP A 120 -11.14 -1.43 7.68
N TYR A 121 -10.83 -2.41 8.51
CA TYR A 121 -11.75 -2.86 9.55
C TYR A 121 -11.50 -2.06 10.82
N GLU A 122 -12.59 -1.58 11.39
CA GLU A 122 -12.57 -0.98 12.72
C GLU A 122 -12.79 -2.05 13.81
#